data_c36db0eef48c0e9685f28fe3d70b82d8
#
_entry.id   c36db0eef48c0e9685f28fe3d70b82d8
#
_cell.length_a   1.000
_cell.length_b   1.000
_cell.length_c   1.000
_cell.angle_alpha   90.00
_cell.angle_beta   90.00
_cell.angle_gamma   90.00
#
_symmetry.space_group_name_H-M   'P 1'
#
loop_
_entity.id
_entity.type
_entity.pdbx_description
1 polymer ?
#
loop_
_entity_poly.entity_id
_entity_poly.type
_entity_poly.pdbx_seq_one_letter_code
_entity_poly.pdbx_strand_id
1 'polypeptide(L)'
;VDNARFIRQWIENPRLIGAVSPSGRALAKTMAGFVEPHSDGYVVELGPGTGPVTQALLARGIAPERLVLVEFESRFCHLLSERFPGVNIVQGDAYALKATLDGKVPGKIATVVSSLPLLVRPERDRVELLNQAFELMGDEGLFIQFTYGLTKSPMPMHASGVNGAYVGKGSPPVVLNIPPARVWRYRKAGYAGFVGKRKA
;
A
#
# COMPACT_ATOMS: atom_id res chain seq x y z
N VAL A 1 -20.47 -11.64 10.33
CA VAL A 1 -20.85 -11.27 8.97
C VAL A 1 -19.57 -11.10 8.16
N ASP A 2 -19.45 -11.90 7.14
CA ASP A 2 -18.30 -12.24 6.31
C ASP A 2 -17.65 -11.07 5.57
N ASN A 3 -16.82 -10.29 6.26
CA ASN A 3 -15.96 -9.29 5.61
C ASN A 3 -15.02 -9.93 4.57
N ALA A 4 -14.54 -11.15 4.83
CA ALA A 4 -13.70 -11.89 3.90
C ALA A 4 -14.42 -12.26 2.60
N ARG A 5 -15.71 -12.64 2.70
CA ARG A 5 -16.54 -13.00 1.54
C ARG A 5 -16.89 -11.78 0.69
N PHE A 6 -17.16 -10.64 1.33
CA PHE A 6 -17.40 -9.37 0.66
C PHE A 6 -16.15 -8.86 -0.08
N ILE A 7 -14.99 -8.94 0.58
CA ILE A 7 -13.70 -8.54 -0.01
C ILE A 7 -13.34 -9.44 -1.19
N ARG A 8 -13.61 -10.75 -1.08
CA ARG A 8 -13.39 -11.71 -2.15
C ARG A 8 -14.29 -11.44 -3.36
N GLN A 9 -15.59 -11.19 -3.16
CA GLN A 9 -16.50 -10.78 -4.22
C GLN A 9 -16.11 -9.45 -4.86
N TRP A 10 -15.55 -8.53 -4.08
CA TRP A 10 -15.09 -7.24 -4.58
C TRP A 10 -13.86 -7.37 -5.48
N ILE A 11 -12.95 -8.30 -5.15
CA ILE A 11 -11.77 -8.63 -5.98
C ILE A 11 -12.18 -9.38 -7.25
N GLU A 12 -13.17 -10.28 -7.14
CA GLU A 12 -13.63 -11.11 -8.25
C GLU A 12 -14.51 -10.33 -9.25
N ASN A 13 -15.15 -9.24 -8.81
CA ASN A 13 -16.06 -8.44 -9.63
C ASN A 13 -15.84 -6.92 -9.50
N PRO A 14 -14.70 -6.38 -9.91
CA PRO A 14 -14.41 -4.94 -9.82
C PRO A 14 -15.35 -4.08 -10.69
N ARG A 15 -16.09 -4.70 -11.63
CA ARG A 15 -17.09 -4.03 -12.49
C ARG A 15 -18.42 -3.74 -11.78
N LEU A 16 -18.76 -4.46 -10.71
CA LEU A 16 -20.02 -4.27 -9.98
C LEU A 16 -20.02 -3.02 -9.09
N ILE A 17 -18.86 -2.52 -8.76
CA ILE A 17 -18.69 -1.29 -7.96
C ILE A 17 -17.84 -0.34 -8.79
N GLY A 18 -18.46 0.26 -9.79
CA GLY A 18 -17.88 1.14 -10.81
C GLY A 18 -16.48 1.67 -10.52
N ALA A 19 -15.58 1.51 -11.48
CA ALA A 19 -14.14 1.79 -11.38
C ALA A 19 -13.76 3.20 -10.85
N VAL A 20 -14.72 4.03 -10.50
CA VAL A 20 -14.53 5.39 -9.95
C VAL A 20 -15.64 5.73 -8.95
N SER A 21 -15.90 4.84 -7.97
CA SER A 21 -16.77 5.25 -6.86
C SER A 21 -16.13 6.43 -6.12
N PRO A 22 -16.91 7.49 -5.75
CA PRO A 22 -16.43 8.57 -4.86
C PRO A 22 -15.77 8.05 -3.60
N SER A 23 -16.24 6.92 -3.08
CA SER A 23 -15.71 6.20 -1.92
C SER A 23 -14.25 5.77 -2.14
N GLY A 24 -13.94 5.08 -3.24
CA GLY A 24 -12.58 4.66 -3.55
C GLY A 24 -11.61 5.82 -3.70
N ARG A 25 -12.08 6.98 -4.19
CA ARG A 25 -11.27 8.20 -4.30
C ARG A 25 -10.87 8.77 -2.95
N ALA A 26 -11.79 8.80 -1.98
CA ALA A 26 -11.49 9.30 -0.64
C ALA A 26 -10.43 8.46 0.06
N LEU A 27 -10.53 7.14 -0.04
CA LEU A 27 -9.54 6.21 0.49
C LEU A 27 -8.18 6.37 -0.20
N ALA A 28 -8.16 6.37 -1.53
CA ALA A 28 -6.96 6.55 -2.33
C ALA A 28 -6.23 7.87 -2.00
N LYS A 29 -6.99 8.98 -1.89
CA LYS A 29 -6.45 10.27 -1.49
C LYS A 29 -5.87 10.25 -0.08
N THR A 30 -6.52 9.55 0.86
CA THR A 30 -6.00 9.40 2.22
C THR A 30 -4.71 8.60 2.24
N MET A 31 -4.61 7.50 1.49
CA MET A 31 -3.39 6.69 1.38
C MET A 31 -2.25 7.51 0.75
N ALA A 32 -2.48 8.16 -0.38
CA ALA A 32 -1.51 9.01 -1.04
C ALA A 32 -1.08 10.19 -0.15
N GLY A 33 -1.98 10.73 0.68
CA GLY A 33 -1.72 11.82 1.61
C GLY A 33 -0.63 11.54 2.64
N PHE A 34 -0.30 10.27 2.88
CA PHE A 34 0.79 9.86 3.78
C PHE A 34 2.13 9.67 3.08
N VAL A 35 2.16 9.72 1.75
CA VAL A 35 3.40 9.64 0.98
C VAL A 35 4.00 11.03 0.86
N GLU A 36 5.29 11.16 1.17
CA GLU A 36 6.03 12.42 1.01
C GLU A 36 6.48 12.57 -0.45
N PRO A 37 5.94 13.55 -1.21
CA PRO A 37 6.19 13.64 -2.65
C PRO A 37 7.64 14.03 -3.00
N HIS A 38 8.31 14.75 -2.10
CA HIS A 38 9.67 15.24 -2.33
C HIS A 38 10.75 14.41 -1.61
N SER A 39 10.37 13.26 -1.01
CA SER A 39 11.38 12.37 -0.43
C SER A 39 12.23 11.74 -1.53
N ASP A 40 13.50 11.53 -1.26
CA ASP A 40 14.35 10.74 -2.14
C ASP A 40 13.93 9.27 -2.11
N GLY A 41 13.92 8.63 -3.27
CA GLY A 41 13.62 7.22 -3.43
C GLY A 41 12.30 6.92 -4.13
N TYR A 42 12.12 5.65 -4.42
CA TYR A 42 10.96 5.11 -5.15
C TYR A 42 9.78 4.89 -4.22
N VAL A 43 8.59 5.04 -4.78
CA VAL A 43 7.33 4.61 -4.18
C VAL A 43 6.85 3.36 -4.89
N VAL A 44 6.63 2.28 -4.15
CA VAL A 44 6.14 1.02 -4.70
C VAL A 44 4.68 0.83 -4.29
N GLU A 45 3.78 0.66 -5.25
CA GLU A 45 2.38 0.32 -5.00
C GLU A 45 2.15 -1.17 -5.27
N LEU A 46 1.55 -1.88 -4.31
CA LEU A 46 1.22 -3.29 -4.40
C LEU A 46 -0.27 -3.49 -4.68
N GLY A 47 -0.58 -4.22 -5.76
CA GLY A 47 -1.94 -4.53 -6.16
C GLY A 47 -2.75 -3.30 -6.58
N PRO A 48 -2.27 -2.48 -7.52
CA PRO A 48 -2.95 -1.26 -7.97
C PRO A 48 -4.32 -1.54 -8.62
N GLY A 49 -4.52 -2.73 -9.19
CA GLY A 49 -5.74 -3.09 -9.89
C GLY A 49 -6.05 -2.13 -11.03
N THR A 50 -7.14 -1.35 -10.92
CA THR A 50 -7.49 -0.33 -11.90
C THR A 50 -6.79 1.03 -11.68
N GLY A 51 -5.95 1.16 -10.65
CA GLY A 51 -5.08 2.31 -10.41
C GLY A 51 -5.68 3.54 -9.70
N PRO A 52 -6.68 3.43 -8.82
CA PRO A 52 -7.20 4.59 -8.09
C PRO A 52 -6.18 5.21 -7.13
N VAL A 53 -5.36 4.40 -6.47
CA VAL A 53 -4.30 4.87 -5.58
C VAL A 53 -3.12 5.40 -6.41
N THR A 54 -2.76 4.74 -7.52
CA THR A 54 -1.78 5.23 -8.50
C THR A 54 -2.13 6.67 -8.94
N GLN A 55 -3.39 6.89 -9.35
CA GLN A 55 -3.86 8.22 -9.75
C GLN A 55 -3.73 9.25 -8.62
N ALA A 56 -4.03 8.85 -7.38
CA ALA A 56 -3.92 9.75 -6.23
C ALA A 56 -2.46 10.07 -5.87
N LEU A 57 -1.54 9.11 -6.04
CA LEU A 57 -0.09 9.29 -5.85
C LEU A 57 0.47 10.28 -6.88
N LEU A 58 0.14 10.11 -8.15
CA LEU A 58 0.53 11.06 -9.21
C LEU A 58 -0.05 12.45 -8.98
N ALA A 59 -1.34 12.54 -8.61
CA ALA A 59 -1.97 13.82 -8.26
C ALA A 59 -1.37 14.48 -7.01
N ARG A 60 -0.72 13.71 -6.14
CA ARG A 60 0.02 14.20 -4.97
C ARG A 60 1.37 14.83 -5.36
N GLY A 61 1.86 14.59 -6.57
CA GLY A 61 3.14 15.08 -7.06
C GLY A 61 4.27 14.05 -7.05
N ILE A 62 3.94 12.76 -6.91
CA ILE A 62 4.94 11.70 -7.15
C ILE A 62 5.22 11.67 -8.65
N ALA A 63 6.48 11.84 -9.05
CA ALA A 63 6.88 11.74 -10.44
C ALA A 63 6.66 10.32 -10.97
N PRO A 64 6.11 10.14 -12.20
CA PRO A 64 5.83 8.83 -12.77
C PRO A 64 7.04 7.89 -12.74
N GLU A 65 8.24 8.42 -13.00
CA GLU A 65 9.50 7.67 -13.06
C GLU A 65 9.92 7.11 -11.68
N ARG A 66 9.39 7.70 -10.60
CA ARG A 66 9.62 7.26 -9.21
C ARG A 66 8.56 6.31 -8.69
N LEU A 67 7.51 6.02 -9.48
CA LEU A 67 6.43 5.15 -9.09
C LEU A 67 6.59 3.78 -9.75
N VAL A 68 6.57 2.73 -8.94
CA VAL A 68 6.65 1.33 -9.38
C VAL A 68 5.39 0.62 -8.94
N LEU A 69 4.69 -0.01 -9.87
CA LEU A 69 3.47 -0.78 -9.62
C LEU A 69 3.77 -2.26 -9.70
N VAL A 70 3.45 -3.01 -8.66
CA VAL A 70 3.52 -4.49 -8.65
C VAL A 70 2.11 -5.04 -8.78
N GLU A 71 1.82 -5.66 -9.92
CA GLU A 71 0.52 -6.23 -10.24
C GLU A 71 0.66 -7.66 -10.74
N PHE A 72 -0.19 -8.55 -10.25
CA PHE A 72 -0.16 -9.97 -10.61
C PHE A 72 -0.85 -10.26 -11.94
N GLU A 73 -2.00 -9.64 -12.15
CA GLU A 73 -2.86 -9.87 -13.31
C GLU A 73 -2.37 -9.13 -14.55
N SER A 74 -1.99 -9.85 -15.61
CA SER A 74 -1.44 -9.24 -16.84
C SER A 74 -2.41 -8.25 -17.50
N ARG A 75 -3.73 -8.50 -17.43
CA ARG A 75 -4.74 -7.59 -17.94
C ARG A 75 -4.73 -6.22 -17.24
N PHE A 76 -4.46 -6.19 -15.93
CA PHE A 76 -4.32 -4.93 -15.20
C PHE A 76 -2.97 -4.27 -15.48
N CYS A 77 -1.90 -5.04 -15.66
CA CYS A 77 -0.61 -4.49 -16.10
C CYS A 77 -0.77 -3.72 -17.42
N HIS A 78 -1.47 -4.30 -18.40
CA HIS A 78 -1.74 -3.66 -19.68
C HIS A 78 -2.57 -2.39 -19.51
N LEU A 79 -3.70 -2.47 -18.77
CA LEU A 79 -4.54 -1.31 -18.46
C LEU A 79 -3.75 -0.17 -17.80
N LEU A 80 -2.88 -0.51 -16.85
CA LEU A 80 -2.08 0.48 -16.11
C LEU A 80 -1.04 1.14 -17.00
N SER A 81 -0.40 0.38 -17.93
CA SER A 81 0.59 0.93 -18.87
C SER A 81 -0.02 1.93 -19.85
N GLU A 82 -1.24 1.68 -20.29
CA GLU A 82 -1.99 2.62 -21.14
C GLU A 82 -2.45 3.86 -20.35
N ARG A 83 -2.87 3.65 -19.10
CA ARG A 83 -3.46 4.71 -18.28
C ARG A 83 -2.43 5.65 -17.64
N PHE A 84 -1.26 5.13 -17.32
CA PHE A 84 -0.23 5.86 -16.58
C PHE A 84 1.14 5.78 -17.30
N PRO A 85 1.28 6.47 -18.45
CA PRO A 85 2.54 6.46 -19.19
C PRO A 85 3.68 7.02 -18.31
N GLY A 86 4.86 6.40 -18.40
CA GLY A 86 6.05 6.76 -17.61
C GLY A 86 6.16 6.10 -16.24
N VAL A 87 5.09 5.43 -15.76
CA VAL A 87 5.14 4.65 -14.53
C VAL A 87 5.74 3.27 -14.80
N ASN A 88 6.63 2.79 -13.94
CA ASN A 88 7.22 1.46 -14.06
C ASN A 88 6.23 0.39 -13.57
N ILE A 89 5.84 -0.53 -14.45
CA ILE A 89 4.91 -1.62 -14.12
C ILE A 89 5.66 -2.94 -14.11
N VAL A 90 5.63 -3.60 -12.97
CA VAL A 90 6.25 -4.90 -12.73
C VAL A 90 5.16 -5.94 -12.56
N GLN A 91 5.02 -6.83 -13.54
CA GLN A 91 4.17 -7.99 -13.36
C GLN A 91 4.84 -8.99 -12.41
N GLY A 92 4.15 -9.35 -11.31
CA GLY A 92 4.69 -10.30 -10.34
C GLY A 92 3.86 -10.44 -9.08
N ASP A 93 4.29 -11.35 -8.21
CA ASP A 93 3.63 -11.61 -6.94
C ASP A 93 4.14 -10.65 -5.85
N ALA A 94 3.25 -9.85 -5.30
CA ALA A 94 3.55 -8.94 -4.21
C ALA A 94 3.97 -9.67 -2.90
N TYR A 95 3.55 -10.93 -2.71
CA TYR A 95 3.97 -11.74 -1.56
C TYR A 95 5.37 -12.34 -1.72
N ALA A 96 5.92 -12.34 -2.94
CA ALA A 96 7.32 -12.63 -3.23
C ALA A 96 8.07 -11.33 -3.59
N LEU A 97 7.88 -10.27 -2.81
CA LEU A 97 8.22 -8.90 -3.16
C LEU A 97 9.69 -8.70 -3.51
N LYS A 98 10.61 -9.30 -2.74
CA LYS A 98 12.05 -9.21 -3.00
C LYS A 98 12.42 -9.78 -4.36
N ALA A 99 11.95 -11.01 -4.65
CA ALA A 99 12.20 -11.65 -5.94
C ALA A 99 11.52 -10.91 -7.10
N THR A 100 10.32 -10.39 -6.86
CA THR A 100 9.56 -9.63 -7.89
C THR A 100 10.25 -8.33 -8.27
N LEU A 101 10.87 -7.62 -7.32
CA LEU A 101 11.53 -6.34 -7.54
C LEU A 101 13.03 -6.44 -7.81
N ASP A 102 13.61 -7.64 -7.77
CA ASP A 102 15.04 -7.83 -7.99
C ASP A 102 15.50 -7.23 -9.33
N GLY A 103 16.45 -6.32 -9.30
CA GLY A 103 16.98 -5.61 -10.47
C GLY A 103 16.00 -4.67 -11.19
N LYS A 104 14.77 -4.48 -10.68
CA LYS A 104 13.73 -3.69 -11.37
C LYS A 104 13.50 -2.29 -10.79
N VAL A 105 14.06 -2.02 -9.65
CA VAL A 105 14.02 -0.68 -9.02
C VAL A 105 15.45 -0.15 -8.93
N PRO A 106 15.78 0.94 -9.66
CA PRO A 106 17.18 1.37 -9.80
C PRO A 106 17.72 2.14 -8.59
N GLY A 107 16.97 2.26 -7.50
CA GLY A 107 17.39 3.01 -6.33
C GLY A 107 16.66 2.61 -5.05
N LYS A 108 16.89 3.38 -3.98
CA LYS A 108 16.26 3.17 -2.66
C LYS A 108 14.73 3.25 -2.76
N ILE A 109 14.03 2.31 -2.14
CA ILE A 109 12.59 2.37 -1.96
C ILE A 109 12.31 3.14 -0.65
N ALA A 110 11.58 4.24 -0.73
CA ALA A 110 11.24 5.06 0.43
C ALA A 110 9.90 4.64 1.05
N THR A 111 8.94 4.24 0.21
CA THR A 111 7.57 3.93 0.66
C THR A 111 7.00 2.76 -0.12
N VAL A 112 6.31 1.88 0.59
CA VAL A 112 5.45 0.84 0.00
C VAL A 112 4.00 1.17 0.35
N VAL A 113 3.14 1.27 -0.67
CA VAL A 113 1.69 1.51 -0.54
C VAL A 113 0.96 0.25 -0.98
N SER A 114 0.31 -0.43 -0.06
CA SER A 114 -0.34 -1.71 -0.33
C SER A 114 -1.86 -1.56 -0.45
N SER A 115 -2.39 -1.92 -1.60
CA SER A 115 -3.81 -2.04 -1.90
C SER A 115 -4.31 -3.49 -1.81
N LEU A 116 -3.48 -4.40 -1.29
CA LEU A 116 -3.80 -5.81 -1.15
C LEU A 116 -4.82 -6.06 -0.03
N PRO A 117 -5.70 -7.04 -0.18
CA PRO A 117 -6.68 -7.43 0.84
C PRO A 117 -6.02 -8.31 1.91
N LEU A 118 -5.13 -7.75 2.72
CA LEU A 118 -4.28 -8.52 3.65
C LEU A 118 -5.04 -9.37 4.65
N LEU A 119 -6.25 -8.98 5.08
CA LEU A 119 -7.02 -9.73 6.08
C LEU A 119 -7.53 -11.10 5.59
N VAL A 120 -7.52 -11.36 4.28
CA VAL A 120 -7.85 -12.69 3.73
C VAL A 120 -6.66 -13.65 3.73
N ARG A 121 -5.46 -13.16 4.06
CA ARG A 121 -4.23 -13.96 4.14
C ARG A 121 -3.92 -14.35 5.58
N PRO A 122 -3.30 -15.51 5.80
CA PRO A 122 -2.75 -15.88 7.10
C PRO A 122 -1.83 -14.80 7.66
N GLU A 123 -1.75 -14.70 8.98
CA GLU A 123 -0.90 -13.71 9.64
C GLU A 123 0.57 -13.82 9.23
N ARG A 124 1.09 -15.05 9.12
CA ARG A 124 2.46 -15.31 8.69
C ARG A 124 2.78 -14.67 7.33
N ASP A 125 1.86 -14.75 6.36
CA ASP A 125 2.08 -14.23 5.00
C ASP A 125 2.07 -12.69 5.01
N ARG A 126 1.24 -12.09 5.88
CA ARG A 126 1.20 -10.64 6.08
C ARG A 126 2.48 -10.11 6.74
N VAL A 127 2.96 -10.82 7.76
CA VAL A 127 4.22 -10.49 8.44
C VAL A 127 5.40 -10.65 7.49
N GLU A 128 5.43 -11.71 6.70
CA GLU A 128 6.48 -11.95 5.72
C GLU A 128 6.53 -10.84 4.65
N LEU A 129 5.37 -10.42 4.13
CA LEU A 129 5.30 -9.29 3.22
C LEU A 129 5.87 -8.01 3.85
N LEU A 130 5.50 -7.74 5.11
CA LEU A 130 6.00 -6.58 5.84
C LEU A 130 7.53 -6.64 6.04
N ASN A 131 8.06 -7.82 6.37
CA ASN A 131 9.51 -8.04 6.51
C ASN A 131 10.23 -7.78 5.19
N GLN A 132 9.80 -8.38 4.09
CA GLN A 132 10.38 -8.15 2.77
C GLN A 132 10.34 -6.67 2.37
N ALA A 133 9.23 -5.99 2.64
CA ALA A 133 9.10 -4.56 2.35
C ALA A 133 10.12 -3.73 3.14
N PHE A 134 10.31 -4.00 4.44
CA PHE A 134 11.29 -3.28 5.26
C PHE A 134 12.74 -3.69 4.99
N GLU A 135 13.00 -4.89 4.51
CA GLU A 135 14.33 -5.25 4.02
C GLU A 135 14.72 -4.41 2.79
N LEU A 136 13.76 -4.16 1.88
CA LEU A 136 13.96 -3.35 0.68
C LEU A 136 14.03 -1.84 0.99
N MET A 137 13.21 -1.35 1.94
CA MET A 137 13.14 0.07 2.29
C MET A 137 14.21 0.52 3.30
N GLY A 138 14.72 -0.40 4.11
CA GLY A 138 15.57 -0.06 5.25
C GLY A 138 14.80 0.53 6.44
N ASP A 139 15.52 1.14 7.38
CA ASP A 139 14.96 1.56 8.68
C ASP A 139 14.02 2.76 8.59
N GLU A 140 14.23 3.63 7.62
CA GLU A 140 13.42 4.83 7.41
C GLU A 140 12.15 4.58 6.60
N GLY A 141 11.94 3.36 6.11
CA GLY A 141 10.83 2.98 5.27
C GLY A 141 9.46 3.26 5.86
N LEU A 142 8.50 3.53 5.01
CA LEU A 142 7.10 3.69 5.37
C LEU A 142 6.25 2.67 4.60
N PHE A 143 5.56 1.79 5.32
CA PHE A 143 4.59 0.89 4.74
C PHE A 143 3.17 1.40 5.03
N ILE A 144 2.36 1.56 3.99
CA ILE A 144 0.98 2.07 4.07
C ILE A 144 0.04 0.98 3.62
N GLN A 145 -1.00 0.72 4.42
CA GLN A 145 -2.03 -0.29 4.16
C GLN A 145 -3.39 0.24 4.56
N PHE A 146 -4.45 -0.22 3.91
CA PHE A 146 -5.80 0.06 4.39
C PHE A 146 -6.51 -1.21 4.88
N THR A 147 -7.55 -1.01 5.69
CA THR A 147 -8.53 -2.04 6.03
C THR A 147 -9.94 -1.48 5.92
N TYR A 148 -10.88 -2.29 5.47
CA TYR A 148 -12.28 -1.96 5.59
C TYR A 148 -12.77 -2.17 7.02
N GLY A 149 -13.73 -1.33 7.44
CA GLY A 149 -14.25 -1.33 8.80
C GLY A 149 -13.35 -0.55 9.78
N LEU A 150 -13.82 -0.45 11.01
CA LEU A 150 -13.12 0.25 12.10
C LEU A 150 -12.25 -0.71 12.93
N THR A 151 -11.79 -1.76 12.30
CA THR A 151 -11.12 -2.89 12.93
C THR A 151 -9.70 -2.58 13.40
N LYS A 152 -9.12 -3.57 14.11
CA LYS A 152 -7.72 -3.58 14.53
C LYS A 152 -6.77 -3.53 13.32
N SER A 153 -5.51 -3.22 13.58
CA SER A 153 -4.43 -3.29 12.60
C SER A 153 -4.45 -4.63 11.84
N PRO A 154 -4.30 -4.64 10.51
CA PRO A 154 -4.16 -5.88 9.73
C PRO A 154 -2.84 -6.59 10.00
N MET A 155 -1.87 -5.87 10.56
CA MET A 155 -0.60 -6.42 11.00
C MET A 155 -0.58 -6.54 12.53
N PRO A 156 0.09 -7.55 13.10
CA PRO A 156 0.35 -7.59 14.54
C PRO A 156 1.12 -6.33 14.96
N MET A 157 0.64 -5.61 15.96
CA MET A 157 1.21 -4.31 16.39
C MET A 157 2.63 -4.43 16.93
N HIS A 158 3.03 -5.62 17.33
CA HIS A 158 4.34 -5.96 17.89
C HIS A 158 4.95 -7.17 17.19
N ALA A 159 4.69 -7.33 15.91
CA ALA A 159 5.35 -8.40 15.16
C ALA A 159 6.86 -8.18 15.21
N SER A 160 7.57 -9.10 15.84
CA SER A 160 9.02 -9.18 15.72
C SER A 160 9.33 -9.71 14.32
N GLY A 161 9.80 -8.84 13.47
CA GLY A 161 10.38 -9.24 12.19
C GLY A 161 11.84 -9.66 12.37
N VAL A 162 12.44 -10.14 11.30
CA VAL A 162 13.87 -10.49 11.25
C VAL A 162 14.76 -9.31 11.68
N ASN A 163 14.28 -8.08 11.54
CA ASN A 163 15.00 -6.83 11.82
C ASN A 163 14.37 -5.97 12.92
N GLY A 164 13.60 -6.56 13.84
CA GLY A 164 13.02 -5.85 14.97
C GLY A 164 11.49 -5.70 14.95
N ALA A 165 10.95 -4.94 15.90
CA ALA A 165 9.53 -4.69 16.04
C ALA A 165 9.07 -3.53 15.14
N TYR A 166 7.86 -3.65 14.62
CA TYR A 166 7.21 -2.59 13.85
C TYR A 166 6.17 -1.86 14.71
N VAL A 167 6.02 -0.58 14.47
CA VAL A 167 4.98 0.25 15.09
C VAL A 167 3.98 0.65 14.02
N GLY A 168 2.71 0.37 14.27
CA GLY A 168 1.60 0.75 13.40
C GLY A 168 0.77 1.89 13.97
N LYS A 169 0.40 2.86 13.14
CA LYS A 169 -0.51 3.97 13.50
C LYS A 169 -1.65 4.06 12.50
N GLY A 170 -2.89 3.94 12.99
CA GLY A 170 -4.10 4.11 12.19
C GLY A 170 -4.46 5.57 11.96
N SER A 171 -5.03 5.88 10.80
CA SER A 171 -5.66 7.16 10.51
C SER A 171 -7.00 7.30 11.25
N PRO A 172 -7.60 8.50 11.30
CA PRO A 172 -9.05 8.61 11.47
C PRO A 172 -9.79 7.75 10.42
N PRO A 173 -11.04 7.31 10.73
CA PRO A 173 -11.85 6.60 9.74
C PRO A 173 -12.09 7.43 8.48
N VAL A 174 -11.97 6.79 7.31
CA VAL A 174 -12.37 7.36 6.03
C VAL A 174 -13.84 7.03 5.82
N VAL A 175 -14.71 7.87 6.39
CA VAL A 175 -16.18 7.64 6.41
C VAL A 175 -16.84 7.85 5.04
N LEU A 176 -16.20 8.62 4.16
CA LEU A 176 -16.64 8.79 2.76
C LEU A 176 -16.34 7.55 1.90
N ASN A 177 -15.70 6.53 2.47
CA ASN A 177 -15.56 5.23 1.84
C ASN A 177 -16.68 4.29 2.30
N ILE A 178 -17.29 3.55 1.37
CA ILE A 178 -18.35 2.59 1.67
C ILE A 178 -17.89 1.18 1.26
N PRO A 179 -17.71 0.26 2.23
CA PRO A 179 -17.79 0.49 3.69
C PRO A 179 -16.67 1.42 4.20
N PRO A 180 -16.85 2.06 5.37
CA PRO A 180 -15.81 2.89 5.96
C PRO A 180 -14.49 2.14 6.06
N ALA A 181 -13.38 2.85 5.84
CA ALA A 181 -12.05 2.27 5.84
C ALA A 181 -11.12 3.01 6.82
N ARG A 182 -10.01 2.40 7.15
CA ARG A 182 -8.92 3.03 7.90
C ARG A 182 -7.60 2.77 7.20
N VAL A 183 -6.73 3.78 7.17
CA VAL A 183 -5.37 3.66 6.63
C VAL A 183 -4.39 3.49 7.78
N TRP A 184 -3.51 2.51 7.66
CA TRP A 184 -2.48 2.17 8.61
C TRP A 184 -1.11 2.51 8.04
N ARG A 185 -0.24 3.02 8.89
CA ARG A 185 1.15 3.32 8.58
C ARG A 185 2.03 2.53 9.51
N TYR A 186 3.02 1.83 8.94
CA TYR A 186 3.97 1.03 9.70
C TYR A 186 5.38 1.57 9.45
N ARG A 187 6.16 1.60 10.53
CA ARG A 187 7.58 1.90 10.54
C ARG A 187 8.30 0.94 11.47
N LYS A 188 9.63 0.79 11.33
CA LYS A 188 10.41 0.07 12.33
C LYS A 188 10.36 0.79 13.67
N ALA A 189 10.30 0.02 14.76
CA ALA A 189 10.39 0.55 16.11
C ALA A 189 11.75 1.25 16.30
N GLY A 190 11.74 2.41 16.95
CA GLY A 190 12.96 3.23 17.12
C GLY A 190 13.15 4.31 16.07
N TYR A 191 12.41 4.27 14.94
CA TYR A 191 12.43 5.39 13.99
C TYR A 191 11.60 6.58 14.54
N ALA A 192 12.26 7.71 14.78
CA ALA A 192 11.69 8.91 15.41
C ALA A 192 10.54 9.58 14.63
N GLY A 193 10.31 9.19 13.38
CA GLY A 193 9.29 9.78 12.50
C GLY A 193 7.84 9.53 12.91
N PHE A 194 7.58 8.66 13.92
CA PHE A 194 6.24 8.48 14.52
C PHE A 194 6.02 9.34 15.77
N VAL A 195 7.07 9.88 16.34
CA VAL A 195 6.97 10.84 17.43
C VAL A 195 6.60 12.17 16.78
N GLY A 196 5.30 12.50 16.77
CA GLY A 196 4.87 13.83 16.33
C GLY A 196 5.73 14.88 17.01
N LYS A 197 6.26 15.83 16.24
CA LYS A 197 6.88 17.02 16.81
C LYS A 197 5.90 17.55 17.86
N ARG A 198 6.20 17.38 19.15
CA ARG A 198 5.55 18.18 20.19
C ARG A 198 5.83 19.62 19.78
N LYS A 199 4.78 20.35 19.43
CA LYS A 199 4.88 21.81 19.36
C LYS A 199 5.38 22.26 20.73
N ALA A 200 6.59 22.80 20.76
CA ALA A 200 7.05 23.61 21.85
C ALA A 200 6.24 24.91 21.89
#